data_1a0d014934e8b5cd9de9274cb2e23c71
#
_entry.id   1a0d014934e8b5cd9de9274cb2e23c71
#
_cell.length_a   1.000
_cell.length_b   1.000
_cell.length_c   1.000
_cell.angle_alpha   90.00
_cell.angle_beta   90.00
_cell.angle_gamma   90.00
#
_symmetry.space_group_name_H-M   'P 1'
#
loop_
_entity.id
_entity.type
_entity.pdbx_description
1 polymer ?
#
loop_
_entity_poly.entity_id
_entity_poly.type
_entity_poly.pdbx_seq_one_letter_code
_entity_poly.pdbx_strand_id
1 'polypeptide(L)'
;ARLRAAAHADSAAGPPPLPASQILGVGVKGEVALDHLRLVSLGAELWSDESGEGASVMFADPDTQAVTVLERQWSRADDATAGGTPANLLGRRVAGFPLRQLASGQVITKTATRRANGQIDIAPGARQTGVMPLSPKSWDDLVAPLKQPSVQALVAHLRETPPDFVRPRQAASGAAAGASGQLHVAAFEHMAVLASHWDAAAQVLHARIGRAVDETEPDAPADEVPPLHLALPHRAAAPGAVDALARALAGEWGALRAVAGSVRLQDGEPVMQPTALLTAQRAVVLQAEAPAPQPLPLQGEHEEPPALNALATDTLDLLALWLRQGLRHQGGGAASRAETQAAQLERAGLARSARLLRGVLGQLRAAQRGALVGQLALLSLWMQGVGQ
;
A
#
# COMPACT_ATOMS: atom_id res chain seq x y z
N ALA A 1 12.04 8.01 12.12
CA ALA A 1 12.63 6.75 12.56
C ALA A 1 13.91 6.40 11.80
N ARG A 2 13.94 6.28 10.43
CA ARG A 2 15.12 5.93 9.61
C ARG A 2 16.34 6.83 9.83
N LEU A 3 16.17 8.15 9.92
CA LEU A 3 17.27 9.07 10.20
C LEU A 3 17.94 8.79 11.54
N ARG A 4 17.16 8.45 12.58
CA ARG A 4 17.71 8.08 13.88
C ARG A 4 18.43 6.73 13.84
N ALA A 5 17.87 5.75 13.13
CA ALA A 5 18.49 4.44 12.95
C ALA A 5 19.83 4.57 12.20
N ALA A 6 19.90 5.38 11.15
CA ALA A 6 21.12 5.65 10.40
C ALA A 6 22.17 6.38 11.26
N ALA A 7 21.77 7.41 12.02
CA ALA A 7 22.68 8.12 12.93
C ALA A 7 23.20 7.19 14.03
N HIS A 8 22.39 6.27 14.54
CA HIS A 8 22.84 5.25 15.50
C HIS A 8 23.85 4.29 14.87
N ALA A 9 23.60 3.85 13.64
CA ALA A 9 24.52 2.98 12.92
C ALA A 9 25.89 3.66 12.69
N ASP A 10 25.93 4.96 12.39
CA ASP A 10 27.17 5.72 12.20
C ASP A 10 27.92 5.98 13.52
N SER A 11 27.21 6.04 14.65
CA SER A 11 27.79 6.29 15.98
C SER A 11 28.17 5.03 16.74
N ALA A 12 27.85 3.84 16.24
CA ALA A 12 28.14 2.57 16.91
C ALA A 12 29.65 2.31 17.00
N ALA A 13 30.13 1.90 18.18
CA ALA A 13 31.50 1.48 18.39
C ALA A 13 31.70 0.08 17.77
N GLY A 14 31.98 0.00 16.51
CA GLY A 14 32.18 -1.23 15.73
C GLY A 14 31.48 -1.17 14.36
N PRO A 15 31.75 -2.12 13.46
CA PRO A 15 31.09 -2.15 12.17
C PRO A 15 29.59 -2.42 12.39
N PRO A 16 28.70 -1.47 12.01
CA PRO A 16 27.26 -1.71 12.14
C PRO A 16 26.82 -2.85 11.22
N PRO A 17 25.82 -3.65 11.59
CA PRO A 17 25.32 -4.74 10.76
C PRO A 17 24.78 -4.22 9.41
N LEU A 18 24.32 -2.95 9.37
CA LEU A 18 23.91 -2.25 8.16
C LEU A 18 24.44 -0.82 8.15
N PRO A 19 25.15 -0.41 7.08
CA PRO A 19 25.60 0.97 6.91
C PRO A 19 24.43 1.97 6.84
N ALA A 20 24.62 3.18 7.35
CA ALA A 20 23.63 4.25 7.29
C ALA A 20 23.15 4.54 5.87
N SER A 21 24.02 4.46 4.87
CA SER A 21 23.67 4.63 3.46
C SER A 21 22.63 3.60 2.98
N GLN A 22 22.72 2.36 3.44
CA GLN A 22 21.72 1.32 3.10
C GLN A 22 20.39 1.55 3.83
N ILE A 23 20.43 1.97 5.10
CA ILE A 23 19.22 2.31 5.87
C ILE A 23 18.47 3.47 5.22
N LEU A 24 19.20 4.49 4.78
CA LEU A 24 18.61 5.67 4.13
C LEU A 24 18.28 5.45 2.66
N GLY A 25 18.95 4.49 2.01
CA GLY A 25 18.84 4.27 0.56
C GLY A 25 19.50 5.37 -0.28
N VAL A 26 20.45 6.11 0.31
CA VAL A 26 21.14 7.23 -0.34
C VAL A 26 22.59 6.86 -0.55
N GLY A 27 23.12 7.10 -1.77
CA GLY A 27 24.51 6.81 -2.09
C GLY A 27 24.85 5.31 -2.08
N VAL A 28 23.85 4.44 -2.17
CA VAL A 28 24.06 3.00 -2.28
C VAL A 28 24.74 2.72 -3.60
N LYS A 29 26.02 2.31 -3.53
CA LYS A 29 26.81 1.91 -4.70
C LYS A 29 26.61 0.41 -4.95
N GLY A 30 26.70 0.03 -6.18
CA GLY A 30 26.67 -1.37 -6.62
C GLY A 30 25.59 -1.55 -7.70
N GLU A 31 26.07 -1.78 -8.90
CA GLU A 31 25.28 -2.19 -10.04
C GLU A 31 25.81 -3.55 -10.50
N VAL A 32 24.91 -4.48 -10.74
CA VAL A 32 25.25 -5.81 -11.22
C VAL A 32 24.54 -6.00 -12.56
N ALA A 33 25.31 -6.22 -13.60
CA ALA A 33 24.78 -6.64 -14.88
C ALA A 33 24.23 -8.07 -14.74
N LEU A 34 23.01 -8.27 -15.19
CA LEU A 34 22.31 -9.54 -15.15
C LEU A 34 22.07 -10.01 -16.57
N ASP A 35 22.44 -11.25 -16.83
CA ASP A 35 22.22 -11.92 -18.09
C ASP A 35 21.19 -13.05 -17.91
N HIS A 36 20.33 -13.26 -18.92
CA HIS A 36 19.29 -14.29 -18.90
C HIS A 36 18.32 -14.22 -17.70
N LEU A 37 17.87 -13.00 -17.39
CA LEU A 37 16.95 -12.75 -16.28
C LEU A 37 15.51 -13.02 -16.71
N ARG A 38 14.79 -13.82 -15.92
CA ARG A 38 13.33 -14.01 -15.99
C ARG A 38 12.67 -13.24 -14.86
N LEU A 39 11.73 -12.38 -15.19
CA LEU A 39 10.99 -11.58 -14.24
C LEU A 39 9.50 -11.77 -14.44
N VAL A 40 8.77 -11.96 -13.36
CA VAL A 40 7.32 -12.11 -13.36
C VAL A 40 6.70 -10.92 -12.65
N SER A 41 5.79 -10.19 -13.30
CA SER A 41 5.17 -9.04 -12.69
C SER A 41 4.30 -9.44 -11.50
N LEU A 42 4.45 -8.70 -10.42
CA LEU A 42 3.60 -8.71 -9.22
C LEU A 42 2.67 -7.49 -9.18
N GLY A 43 2.66 -6.69 -10.23
CA GLY A 43 1.82 -5.52 -10.36
C GLY A 43 2.59 -4.24 -10.65
N ALA A 44 1.85 -3.14 -10.68
CA ALA A 44 2.39 -1.81 -10.90
C ALA A 44 1.71 -0.79 -10.01
N GLU A 45 2.42 0.30 -9.72
CA GLU A 45 1.90 1.50 -9.10
C GLU A 45 2.14 2.70 -10.01
N LEU A 46 1.08 3.47 -10.21
CA LEU A 46 1.09 4.69 -11.00
C LEU A 46 0.88 5.89 -10.08
N TRP A 47 1.58 6.98 -10.35
CA TRP A 47 1.37 8.23 -9.64
C TRP A 47 1.41 9.42 -10.60
N SER A 48 0.74 10.48 -10.19
CA SER A 48 0.77 11.77 -10.86
C SER A 48 0.61 12.85 -9.79
N ASP A 49 1.54 13.77 -9.72
CA ASP A 49 1.54 14.91 -8.80
C ASP A 49 1.91 16.21 -9.53
N GLU A 50 2.14 17.29 -8.78
CA GLU A 50 2.49 18.60 -9.35
C GLU A 50 3.85 18.59 -10.06
N SER A 51 4.77 17.73 -9.65
CA SER A 51 6.14 17.65 -10.18
C SER A 51 6.25 16.80 -11.45
N GLY A 52 5.32 15.87 -11.64
CA GLY A 52 5.37 14.95 -12.78
C GLY A 52 4.44 13.77 -12.62
N GLU A 53 4.74 12.74 -13.38
CA GLU A 53 4.05 11.47 -13.34
C GLU A 53 5.05 10.33 -13.40
N GLY A 54 4.68 9.17 -12.93
CA GLY A 54 5.59 8.04 -12.92
C GLY A 54 4.89 6.71 -12.70
N ALA A 55 5.70 5.67 -12.82
CA ALA A 55 5.28 4.30 -12.60
C ALA A 55 6.40 3.46 -11.99
N SER A 56 6.01 2.55 -11.10
CA SER A 56 6.84 1.47 -10.61
C SER A 56 6.21 0.14 -11.00
N VAL A 57 6.94 -0.71 -11.73
CA VAL A 57 6.54 -2.09 -11.99
C VAL A 57 7.35 -3.00 -11.08
N MET A 58 6.65 -3.78 -10.28
CA MET A 58 7.24 -4.71 -9.32
C MET A 58 7.33 -6.09 -9.95
N PHE A 59 8.51 -6.66 -9.94
CA PHE A 59 8.77 -7.98 -10.48
C PHE A 59 9.31 -8.91 -9.40
N ALA A 60 8.95 -10.18 -9.49
CA ALA A 60 9.65 -11.27 -8.83
C ALA A 60 10.62 -11.93 -9.82
N ASP A 61 11.78 -12.26 -9.35
CA ASP A 61 12.71 -13.19 -9.98
C ASP A 61 12.43 -14.59 -9.41
N PRO A 62 11.87 -15.53 -10.18
CA PRO A 62 11.54 -16.85 -9.67
C PRO A 62 12.75 -17.69 -9.24
N ASP A 63 13.93 -17.41 -9.79
CA ASP A 63 15.14 -18.17 -9.48
C ASP A 63 15.74 -17.77 -8.12
N THR A 64 15.67 -16.47 -7.79
CA THR A 64 16.23 -15.93 -6.54
C THR A 64 15.18 -15.56 -5.52
N GLN A 65 13.89 -15.58 -5.86
CA GLN A 65 12.75 -15.11 -5.05
C GLN A 65 12.88 -13.63 -4.63
N ALA A 66 13.75 -12.90 -5.31
CA ALA A 66 13.97 -11.49 -5.03
C ALA A 66 12.94 -10.61 -5.73
N VAL A 67 12.53 -9.54 -5.07
CA VAL A 67 11.70 -8.49 -5.67
C VAL A 67 12.60 -7.42 -6.26
N THR A 68 12.32 -7.05 -7.50
CA THR A 68 12.97 -5.95 -8.21
C THR A 68 11.94 -4.96 -8.71
N VAL A 69 12.33 -3.70 -8.87
CA VAL A 69 11.42 -2.63 -9.29
C VAL A 69 11.99 -1.89 -10.49
N LEU A 70 11.21 -1.84 -11.55
CA LEU A 70 11.45 -0.96 -12.69
C LEU A 70 10.69 0.34 -12.45
N GLU A 71 11.42 1.40 -12.13
CA GLU A 71 10.85 2.72 -11.86
C GLU A 71 11.15 3.68 -12.99
N ARG A 72 10.15 4.45 -13.40
CA ARG A 72 10.28 5.54 -14.37
C ARG A 72 9.48 6.74 -13.92
N GLN A 73 10.09 7.90 -14.09
CA GLN A 73 9.47 9.18 -13.80
C GLN A 73 9.61 10.07 -15.04
N TRP A 74 8.57 10.82 -15.32
CA TRP A 74 8.52 11.80 -16.42
C TRP A 74 8.13 13.16 -15.85
N SER A 75 8.86 14.20 -16.25
CA SER A 75 8.53 15.56 -15.84
C SER A 75 7.38 16.10 -16.67
N ARG A 76 6.53 16.94 -16.10
CA ARG A 76 5.46 17.62 -16.87
C ARG A 76 5.97 18.60 -17.92
N ALA A 77 7.17 19.14 -17.73
CA ALA A 77 7.80 20.04 -18.69
C ALA A 77 8.08 19.38 -20.03
N ASP A 78 8.32 18.06 -20.03
CA ASP A 78 8.60 17.30 -21.25
C ASP A 78 7.34 17.00 -22.06
N ASP A 79 6.14 17.23 -21.50
CA ASP A 79 4.84 16.84 -22.06
C ASP A 79 3.90 18.02 -22.35
N ALA A 80 4.37 19.25 -22.40
CA ALA A 80 3.55 20.44 -22.66
C ALA A 80 2.73 20.39 -23.97
N THR A 81 3.00 19.40 -24.83
CA THR A 81 2.30 19.17 -26.09
C THR A 81 1.29 18.00 -26.06
N ALA A 82 1.33 17.17 -25.05
CA ALA A 82 0.39 16.05 -24.90
C ALA A 82 -0.47 16.32 -23.67
N GLY A 83 -1.70 16.77 -23.85
CA GLY A 83 -2.68 16.88 -22.76
C GLY A 83 -2.77 15.55 -22.00
N GLY A 84 -2.07 15.45 -20.86
CA GLY A 84 -1.83 14.21 -20.14
C GLY A 84 -3.10 13.71 -19.48
N THR A 85 -3.74 12.73 -20.09
CA THR A 85 -4.72 11.89 -19.41
C THR A 85 -4.02 10.67 -18.80
N PRO A 86 -4.46 10.13 -17.66
CA PRO A 86 -3.90 8.92 -17.02
C PRO A 86 -3.78 7.73 -17.98
N ALA A 87 -4.64 7.66 -19.01
CA ALA A 87 -4.59 6.64 -20.06
C ALA A 87 -3.28 6.64 -20.86
N ASN A 88 -2.57 7.77 -20.96
CA ASN A 88 -1.34 7.88 -21.72
C ASN A 88 -0.13 7.29 -20.98
N LEU A 89 -0.14 7.28 -19.65
CA LEU A 89 0.98 6.77 -18.85
C LEU A 89 1.27 5.28 -19.15
N LEU A 90 0.24 4.46 -19.22
CA LEU A 90 0.36 3.03 -19.57
C LEU A 90 0.79 2.77 -21.03
N GLY A 91 0.61 3.74 -21.90
CA GLY A 91 1.09 3.70 -23.29
C GLY A 91 2.55 4.09 -23.46
N ARG A 92 3.17 4.75 -22.47
CA ARG A 92 4.57 5.18 -22.53
C ARG A 92 5.49 3.97 -22.69
N ARG A 93 6.53 4.15 -23.50
CA ARG A 93 7.48 3.07 -23.78
C ARG A 93 8.64 3.08 -22.80
N VAL A 94 8.90 1.90 -22.23
CA VAL A 94 10.05 1.62 -21.38
C VAL A 94 10.75 0.38 -21.94
N ALA A 95 12.05 0.44 -22.16
CA ALA A 95 12.82 -0.62 -22.78
C ALA A 95 12.28 -1.07 -24.18
N GLY A 96 11.55 -0.22 -24.87
CA GLY A 96 10.92 -0.52 -26.16
C GLY A 96 9.49 -1.08 -26.10
N PHE A 97 8.97 -1.39 -24.90
CA PHE A 97 7.63 -1.95 -24.68
C PHE A 97 6.70 -0.91 -24.04
N PRO A 98 5.38 -0.94 -24.33
CA PRO A 98 4.42 -0.17 -23.57
C PRO A 98 4.45 -0.54 -22.10
N LEU A 99 4.34 0.45 -21.21
CA LEU A 99 4.34 0.21 -19.75
C LEU A 99 3.28 -0.82 -19.33
N ARG A 100 2.07 -0.77 -19.93
CA ARG A 100 1.01 -1.76 -19.70
C ARG A 100 1.50 -3.19 -19.94
N GLN A 101 2.24 -3.40 -21.01
CA GLN A 101 2.74 -4.74 -21.37
C GLN A 101 3.77 -5.24 -20.36
N LEU A 102 4.66 -4.37 -19.88
CA LEU A 102 5.61 -4.69 -18.82
C LEU A 102 4.90 -4.96 -17.50
N ALA A 103 3.94 -4.11 -17.13
CA ALA A 103 3.18 -4.23 -15.89
C ALA A 103 2.35 -5.53 -15.81
N SER A 104 1.82 -5.99 -16.96
CA SER A 104 0.98 -7.21 -17.02
C SER A 104 1.73 -8.38 -17.66
N GLY A 105 3.05 -8.39 -17.59
CA GLY A 105 3.88 -9.34 -18.32
C GLY A 105 4.88 -10.12 -17.48
N GLN A 106 5.35 -11.16 -18.12
CA GLN A 106 6.56 -11.87 -17.76
C GLN A 106 7.66 -11.40 -18.72
N VAL A 107 8.75 -10.88 -18.17
CA VAL A 107 9.87 -10.32 -18.93
C VAL A 107 11.03 -11.32 -18.91
N ILE A 108 11.56 -11.63 -20.10
CA ILE A 108 12.80 -12.38 -20.25
C ILE A 108 13.79 -11.44 -20.94
N THR A 109 14.91 -11.18 -20.29
CA THR A 109 15.91 -10.24 -20.82
C THR A 109 17.33 -10.75 -20.64
N LYS A 110 18.18 -10.41 -21.61
CA LYS A 110 19.63 -10.66 -21.56
C LYS A 110 20.44 -9.44 -21.16
N THR A 111 19.76 -8.31 -20.99
CA THR A 111 20.43 -7.03 -20.72
C THR A 111 19.66 -6.26 -19.65
N ALA A 112 19.94 -6.58 -18.41
CA ALA A 112 19.41 -5.85 -17.28
C ALA A 112 20.55 -5.47 -16.34
N THR A 113 20.36 -4.35 -15.62
CA THR A 113 21.25 -3.92 -14.54
C THR A 113 20.42 -3.80 -13.28
N ARG A 114 20.83 -4.48 -12.21
CA ARG A 114 20.18 -4.39 -10.90
C ARG A 114 21.04 -3.57 -9.95
N ARG A 115 20.42 -2.63 -9.28
CA ARG A 115 21.03 -1.85 -8.21
C ARG A 115 20.88 -2.54 -6.86
N ALA A 116 21.74 -2.21 -5.92
CA ALA A 116 21.74 -2.82 -4.59
C ALA A 116 20.42 -2.57 -3.81
N ASN A 117 19.64 -1.54 -4.15
CA ASN A 117 18.32 -1.27 -3.58
C ASN A 117 17.18 -2.05 -4.27
N GLY A 118 17.49 -3.00 -5.16
CA GLY A 118 16.49 -3.77 -5.90
C GLY A 118 15.88 -3.07 -7.13
N GLN A 119 16.31 -1.85 -7.43
CA GLN A 119 15.91 -1.19 -8.67
C GLN A 119 16.55 -1.88 -9.86
N ILE A 120 15.77 -2.06 -10.94
CA ILE A 120 16.24 -2.67 -12.17
C ILE A 120 16.10 -1.69 -13.34
N ASP A 121 17.10 -1.68 -14.19
CA ASP A 121 17.07 -1.04 -15.49
C ASP A 121 17.19 -2.11 -16.59
N ILE A 122 16.29 -2.04 -17.58
CA ILE A 122 16.30 -2.90 -18.75
C ILE A 122 16.76 -2.05 -19.93
N ALA A 123 17.83 -2.47 -20.59
CA ALA A 123 18.35 -1.73 -21.73
C ALA A 123 17.34 -1.74 -22.90
N PRO A 124 17.22 -0.63 -23.64
CA PRO A 124 16.36 -0.58 -24.81
C PRO A 124 16.90 -1.53 -25.90
N GLY A 125 16.03 -2.36 -26.42
CA GLY A 125 16.39 -3.27 -27.53
C GLY A 125 15.53 -4.54 -27.55
N ALA A 126 14.50 -4.54 -28.40
CA ALA A 126 13.56 -5.65 -28.52
C ALA A 126 14.18 -7.01 -28.88
N ARG A 127 15.41 -7.03 -29.38
CA ARG A 127 16.09 -8.30 -29.75
C ARG A 127 16.62 -9.10 -28.58
N GLN A 128 16.78 -8.46 -27.42
CA GLN A 128 17.34 -9.07 -26.21
C GLN A 128 16.33 -9.18 -25.08
N THR A 129 15.16 -8.60 -25.26
CA THR A 129 14.09 -8.60 -24.26
C THR A 129 12.79 -9.06 -24.92
N GLY A 130 12.14 -10.04 -24.32
CA GLY A 130 10.82 -10.53 -24.68
C GLY A 130 9.84 -10.27 -23.52
N VAL A 131 8.60 -9.96 -23.83
CA VAL A 131 7.54 -9.80 -22.84
C VAL A 131 6.36 -10.67 -23.25
N MET A 132 5.96 -11.58 -22.36
CA MET A 132 4.80 -12.46 -22.52
C MET A 132 3.72 -12.04 -21.52
N PRO A 133 2.44 -12.13 -21.87
CA PRO A 133 1.35 -11.86 -20.92
C PRO A 133 1.41 -12.76 -19.69
N LEU A 134 1.00 -12.24 -18.53
CA LEU A 134 0.77 -13.06 -17.35
C LEU A 134 -0.39 -14.03 -17.60
N SER A 135 -0.28 -15.22 -17.05
CA SER A 135 -1.30 -16.27 -17.03
C SER A 135 -1.73 -16.57 -15.59
N PRO A 136 -2.84 -17.28 -15.37
CA PRO A 136 -3.26 -17.74 -14.05
C PRO A 136 -2.21 -18.59 -13.30
N LYS A 137 -1.17 -19.08 -13.98
CA LYS A 137 -0.09 -19.91 -13.42
C LYS A 137 1.25 -19.20 -13.30
N SER A 138 1.31 -17.90 -13.62
CA SER A 138 2.59 -17.18 -13.70
C SER A 138 3.34 -17.09 -12.37
N TRP A 139 2.67 -17.31 -11.24
CA TRP A 139 3.28 -17.26 -9.90
C TRP A 139 3.45 -18.65 -9.27
N ASP A 140 3.28 -19.73 -10.04
CA ASP A 140 3.40 -21.10 -9.50
C ASP A 140 4.83 -21.40 -9.02
N ASP A 141 5.85 -20.86 -9.71
CA ASP A 141 7.29 -21.00 -9.38
C ASP A 141 7.74 -20.13 -8.18
N LEU A 142 6.89 -19.24 -7.68
CA LEU A 142 7.22 -18.44 -6.51
C LEU A 142 7.03 -19.26 -5.24
N VAL A 143 7.97 -19.11 -4.29
CA VAL A 143 7.98 -19.83 -3.02
C VAL A 143 8.24 -18.87 -1.85
N ALA A 144 8.18 -19.40 -0.62
CA ALA A 144 8.55 -18.62 0.58
C ALA A 144 10.00 -18.10 0.49
N PRO A 145 10.31 -16.91 1.02
CA PRO A 145 9.44 -16.05 1.84
C PRO A 145 8.53 -15.12 1.02
N LEU A 146 8.69 -15.04 -0.30
CA LEU A 146 7.91 -14.13 -1.14
C LEU A 146 6.45 -14.57 -1.27
N LYS A 147 6.22 -15.84 -1.59
CA LYS A 147 4.88 -16.42 -1.67
C LYS A 147 4.55 -17.19 -0.40
N GLN A 148 3.49 -16.78 0.28
CA GLN A 148 3.06 -17.36 1.54
C GLN A 148 1.87 -18.30 1.32
N PRO A 149 1.93 -19.54 1.84
CA PRO A 149 0.92 -20.57 1.62
C PRO A 149 -0.31 -20.42 2.53
N SER A 150 -0.27 -19.52 3.49
CA SER A 150 -1.39 -19.22 4.38
C SER A 150 -1.26 -17.82 4.98
N VAL A 151 -2.37 -17.28 5.47
CA VAL A 151 -2.37 -15.99 6.21
C VAL A 151 -1.56 -16.12 7.50
N GLN A 152 -1.62 -17.26 8.15
CA GLN A 152 -0.87 -17.54 9.38
C GLN A 152 0.64 -17.51 9.14
N ALA A 153 1.12 -18.16 8.06
CA ALA A 153 2.52 -18.11 7.65
C ALA A 153 2.96 -16.67 7.30
N LEU A 154 2.10 -15.92 6.63
CA LEU A 154 2.36 -14.51 6.33
C LEU A 154 2.51 -13.67 7.62
N VAL A 155 1.60 -13.81 8.58
CA VAL A 155 1.66 -13.10 9.87
C VAL A 155 2.91 -13.48 10.65
N ALA A 156 3.24 -14.77 10.73
CA ALA A 156 4.45 -15.25 11.40
C ALA A 156 5.70 -14.62 10.77
N HIS A 157 5.82 -14.68 9.44
CA HIS A 157 6.93 -14.07 8.72
C HIS A 157 7.05 -12.55 8.96
N LEU A 158 5.92 -11.83 8.96
CA LEU A 158 5.92 -10.39 9.19
C LEU A 158 6.31 -10.03 10.63
N ARG A 159 5.95 -10.85 11.62
CA ARG A 159 6.35 -10.67 13.04
C ARG A 159 7.84 -10.90 13.26
N GLU A 160 8.43 -11.85 12.56
CA GLU A 160 9.86 -12.15 12.63
C GLU A 160 10.70 -11.12 11.86
N THR A 161 10.09 -10.42 10.91
CA THR A 161 10.78 -9.45 10.08
C THR A 161 11.09 -8.17 10.88
N PRO A 162 12.36 -7.71 10.90
CA PRO A 162 12.72 -6.46 11.56
C PRO A 162 11.90 -5.27 11.04
N PRO A 163 11.63 -4.27 11.87
CA PRO A 163 10.91 -3.07 11.47
C PRO A 163 11.52 -2.41 10.24
N ASP A 164 10.68 -1.84 9.36
CA ASP A 164 11.10 -1.25 8.10
C ASP A 164 12.22 -0.20 8.24
N PHE A 165 12.20 0.58 9.31
CA PHE A 165 13.17 1.67 9.52
C PHE A 165 14.60 1.21 9.88
N VAL A 166 14.82 -0.06 10.20
CA VAL A 166 16.15 -0.64 10.46
C VAL A 166 16.63 -1.58 9.35
N ARG A 167 15.82 -1.78 8.32
CA ARG A 167 16.17 -2.59 7.15
C ARG A 167 16.76 -1.75 6.03
N PRO A 168 17.53 -2.36 5.10
CA PRO A 168 17.93 -1.70 3.87
C PRO A 168 16.69 -1.15 3.15
N ARG A 169 16.78 0.10 2.70
CA ARG A 169 15.69 0.68 1.91
C ARG A 169 15.67 0.04 0.53
N GLN A 170 14.61 -0.67 0.24
CA GLN A 170 14.38 -1.28 -1.06
C GLN A 170 13.50 -0.37 -1.94
N ALA A 171 13.69 -0.42 -3.24
CA ALA A 171 12.87 0.33 -4.19
C ALA A 171 11.38 -0.10 -4.10
N ALA A 172 11.11 -1.38 -3.83
CA ALA A 172 9.75 -1.90 -3.62
C ALA A 172 9.05 -1.35 -2.37
N SER A 173 9.80 -0.76 -1.42
CA SER A 173 9.24 -0.29 -0.15
C SER A 173 8.75 1.16 -0.20
N GLY A 174 8.79 1.85 -1.32
CA GLY A 174 8.67 3.30 -1.31
C GLY A 174 7.97 3.99 -2.46
N ALA A 175 7.41 3.27 -3.40
CA ALA A 175 6.84 3.90 -4.59
C ALA A 175 5.56 4.69 -4.30
N ALA A 176 4.74 4.28 -3.35
CA ALA A 176 3.57 5.06 -2.94
C ALA A 176 3.84 5.78 -1.62
N ALA A 177 3.75 7.09 -1.61
CA ALA A 177 3.86 7.90 -0.40
C ALA A 177 2.89 7.38 0.68
N GLY A 178 3.44 6.71 1.69
CA GLY A 178 2.70 6.24 2.86
C GLY A 178 2.53 4.73 3.04
N ALA A 179 2.81 3.89 2.05
CA ALA A 179 2.73 2.44 2.21
C ALA A 179 4.07 1.86 2.71
N SER A 180 4.27 1.86 4.00
CA SER A 180 5.32 1.07 4.66
C SER A 180 4.90 -0.40 4.68
N GLY A 181 5.17 -1.16 3.62
CA GLY A 181 4.85 -2.58 3.56
C GLY A 181 5.92 -3.35 2.79
N GLN A 182 5.98 -4.65 3.01
CA GLN A 182 6.75 -5.56 2.17
C GLN A 182 5.84 -6.17 1.10
N LEU A 183 6.39 -6.31 -0.09
CA LEU A 183 5.68 -6.98 -1.17
C LEU A 183 5.69 -8.49 -0.95
N HIS A 184 4.50 -9.08 -0.88
CA HIS A 184 4.29 -10.52 -0.77
C HIS A 184 3.21 -11.00 -1.72
N VAL A 185 3.22 -12.30 -1.96
CA VAL A 185 2.15 -13.03 -2.64
C VAL A 185 1.47 -13.94 -1.63
N ALA A 186 0.20 -13.71 -1.38
CA ALA A 186 -0.65 -14.64 -0.63
C ALA A 186 -1.34 -15.59 -1.62
N ALA A 187 -1.07 -16.90 -1.48
CA ALA A 187 -1.67 -17.93 -2.29
C ALA A 187 -1.90 -19.17 -1.44
N PHE A 188 -3.14 -19.45 -1.09
CA PHE A 188 -3.51 -20.59 -0.27
C PHE A 188 -4.72 -21.32 -0.85
N GLU A 189 -4.86 -22.57 -0.48
CA GLU A 189 -5.94 -23.42 -0.95
C GLU A 189 -7.31 -22.90 -0.50
N HIS A 190 -8.32 -23.05 -1.37
CA HIS A 190 -9.69 -22.62 -1.11
C HIS A 190 -9.81 -21.14 -0.72
N MET A 191 -8.99 -20.26 -1.36
CA MET A 191 -9.08 -18.82 -1.14
C MET A 191 -10.46 -18.31 -1.50
N ALA A 192 -11.12 -17.66 -0.52
CA ALA A 192 -12.48 -17.15 -0.67
C ALA A 192 -12.57 -15.69 -0.21
N VAL A 193 -13.47 -14.96 -0.84
CA VAL A 193 -13.86 -13.62 -0.42
C VAL A 193 -14.91 -13.75 0.66
N LEU A 194 -14.57 -13.37 1.90
CA LEU A 194 -15.48 -13.46 3.05
C LEU A 194 -16.43 -12.25 3.10
N ALA A 195 -15.91 -11.07 2.78
CA ALA A 195 -16.67 -9.83 2.73
C ALA A 195 -15.95 -8.82 1.84
N SER A 196 -16.68 -7.87 1.28
CA SER A 196 -16.13 -6.69 0.62
C SER A 196 -17.05 -5.51 0.81
N HIS A 197 -16.50 -4.31 0.99
CA HIS A 197 -17.27 -3.08 1.11
C HIS A 197 -16.47 -1.89 0.56
N TRP A 198 -17.20 -0.88 0.12
CA TRP A 198 -16.64 0.37 -0.34
C TRP A 198 -16.80 1.46 0.72
N ASP A 199 -15.67 1.96 1.22
CA ASP A 199 -15.66 3.17 2.05
C ASP A 199 -15.68 4.40 1.12
N ALA A 200 -16.85 5.01 1.00
CA ALA A 200 -17.04 6.18 0.15
C ALA A 200 -16.33 7.43 0.69
N ALA A 201 -16.14 7.53 2.01
CA ALA A 201 -15.51 8.67 2.65
C ALA A 201 -13.98 8.64 2.44
N ALA A 202 -13.36 7.48 2.66
CA ALA A 202 -11.93 7.28 2.42
C ALA A 202 -11.61 6.97 0.96
N GLN A 203 -12.61 6.64 0.14
CA GLN A 203 -12.46 6.13 -1.23
C GLN A 203 -11.57 4.89 -1.30
N VAL A 204 -11.85 3.91 -0.44
CA VAL A 204 -11.09 2.66 -0.34
C VAL A 204 -12.04 1.48 -0.53
N LEU A 205 -11.66 0.54 -1.40
CA LEU A 205 -12.32 -0.77 -1.47
C LEU A 205 -11.62 -1.71 -0.50
N HIS A 206 -12.37 -2.17 0.49
CA HIS A 206 -11.94 -3.16 1.46
C HIS A 206 -12.46 -4.54 1.09
N ALA A 207 -11.67 -5.57 1.38
CA ALA A 207 -12.13 -6.95 1.32
C ALA A 207 -11.43 -7.79 2.39
N ARG A 208 -12.11 -8.85 2.83
CA ARG A 208 -11.57 -9.87 3.73
C ARG A 208 -11.45 -11.16 2.96
N ILE A 209 -10.24 -11.69 2.89
CA ILE A 209 -9.93 -12.93 2.18
C ILE A 209 -9.55 -13.98 3.23
N GLY A 210 -10.18 -15.12 3.16
CA GLY A 210 -9.91 -16.26 4.04
C GLY A 210 -10.03 -17.58 3.29
N ARG A 211 -10.03 -18.67 4.03
CA ARG A 211 -10.31 -19.99 3.50
C ARG A 211 -11.82 -20.21 3.46
N ALA A 212 -12.34 -20.77 2.36
CA ALA A 212 -13.70 -21.24 2.33
C ALA A 212 -13.89 -22.33 3.38
N VAL A 213 -14.93 -22.20 4.21
CA VAL A 213 -15.31 -23.25 5.15
C VAL A 213 -16.00 -24.35 4.33
N ASP A 214 -15.45 -25.54 4.36
CA ASP A 214 -16.10 -26.69 3.74
C ASP A 214 -17.22 -27.16 4.69
N GLU A 215 -18.47 -27.04 4.25
CA GLU A 215 -19.64 -27.44 5.05
C GLU A 215 -19.66 -28.94 5.38
N THR A 216 -18.76 -29.73 4.75
CA THR A 216 -18.66 -31.19 4.95
C THR A 216 -17.70 -31.58 6.08
N GLU A 217 -16.91 -30.68 6.62
CA GLU A 217 -16.04 -30.92 7.80
C GLU A 217 -16.33 -29.91 8.93
N PRO A 218 -17.46 -30.07 9.65
CA PRO A 218 -17.85 -29.13 10.71
C PRO A 218 -16.95 -29.20 11.97
N ASP A 219 -16.08 -30.19 12.09
CA ASP A 219 -15.20 -30.44 13.25
C ASP A 219 -13.73 -30.03 13.00
N ALA A 220 -13.37 -29.48 11.87
CA ALA A 220 -12.06 -28.82 11.78
C ALA A 220 -12.06 -27.66 12.78
N PRO A 221 -11.13 -27.61 13.77
CA PRO A 221 -11.07 -26.46 14.66
C PRO A 221 -10.93 -25.24 13.75
N ALA A 222 -11.92 -24.38 13.83
CA ALA A 222 -11.84 -23.04 13.27
C ALA A 222 -10.75 -22.35 14.11
N ASP A 223 -9.48 -22.75 13.87
CA ASP A 223 -8.36 -21.94 14.31
C ASP A 223 -8.68 -20.56 13.79
N GLU A 224 -8.78 -19.59 14.70
CA GLU A 224 -9.04 -18.20 14.43
C GLU A 224 -7.88 -17.61 13.60
N VAL A 225 -7.72 -18.14 12.39
CA VAL A 225 -6.75 -17.58 11.45
C VAL A 225 -7.31 -16.24 11.01
N PRO A 226 -6.69 -15.13 11.36
CA PRO A 226 -7.20 -13.84 10.97
C PRO A 226 -7.27 -13.78 9.42
N PRO A 227 -8.33 -13.21 8.86
CA PRO A 227 -8.42 -13.04 7.42
C PRO A 227 -7.35 -12.07 6.92
N LEU A 228 -6.96 -12.22 5.67
CA LEU A 228 -6.15 -11.21 4.99
C LEU A 228 -7.05 -10.04 4.60
N HIS A 229 -6.81 -8.86 5.14
CA HIS A 229 -7.50 -7.65 4.76
C HIS A 229 -6.86 -7.04 3.52
N LEU A 230 -7.66 -6.82 2.47
CA LEU A 230 -7.27 -6.02 1.32
C LEU A 230 -7.80 -4.60 1.49
N ALA A 231 -6.98 -3.60 1.17
CA ALA A 231 -7.38 -2.20 1.17
C ALA A 231 -6.82 -1.51 -0.08
N LEU A 232 -7.66 -1.23 -1.05
CA LEU A 232 -7.27 -0.57 -2.30
C LEU A 232 -7.86 0.84 -2.37
N PRO A 233 -7.06 1.89 -2.18
CA PRO A 233 -7.53 3.26 -2.37
C PRO A 233 -7.72 3.56 -3.85
N HIS A 234 -8.77 4.32 -4.17
CA HIS A 234 -8.95 4.90 -5.49
C HIS A 234 -7.83 5.90 -5.78
N ARG A 235 -7.31 5.85 -7.00
CA ARG A 235 -6.28 6.76 -7.48
C ARG A 235 -6.65 7.31 -8.86
N ALA A 236 -6.59 8.62 -9.04
CA ALA A 236 -6.85 9.26 -10.33
C ALA A 236 -5.90 8.78 -11.43
N ALA A 237 -4.66 8.41 -11.09
CA ALA A 237 -3.70 7.85 -12.04
C ALA A 237 -4.06 6.44 -12.53
N ALA A 238 -4.95 5.72 -11.81
CA ALA A 238 -5.36 4.35 -12.12
C ALA A 238 -6.88 4.16 -11.90
N PRO A 239 -7.73 4.84 -12.66
CA PRO A 239 -9.18 4.90 -12.40
C PRO A 239 -9.89 3.54 -12.54
N GLY A 240 -9.32 2.59 -13.28
CA GLY A 240 -9.89 1.23 -13.44
C GLY A 240 -9.56 0.26 -12.32
N ALA A 241 -8.65 0.61 -11.40
CA ALA A 241 -8.12 -0.35 -10.42
C ALA A 241 -9.17 -0.88 -9.45
N VAL A 242 -10.01 0.01 -8.92
CA VAL A 242 -11.06 -0.35 -7.94
C VAL A 242 -12.13 -1.23 -8.59
N ASP A 243 -12.58 -0.89 -9.79
CA ASP A 243 -13.56 -1.71 -10.52
C ASP A 243 -12.99 -3.10 -10.87
N ALA A 244 -11.73 -3.15 -11.29
CA ALA A 244 -11.07 -4.42 -11.58
C ALA A 244 -10.95 -5.31 -10.33
N LEU A 245 -10.63 -4.75 -9.18
CA LEU A 245 -10.64 -5.49 -7.92
C LEU A 245 -12.05 -5.98 -7.58
N ALA A 246 -13.06 -5.11 -7.65
CA ALA A 246 -14.45 -5.47 -7.36
C ALA A 246 -14.93 -6.62 -8.23
N ARG A 247 -14.66 -6.61 -9.53
CA ARG A 247 -14.99 -7.70 -10.48
C ARG A 247 -14.29 -9.00 -10.14
N ALA A 248 -12.99 -8.94 -9.80
CA ALA A 248 -12.26 -10.12 -9.38
C ALA A 248 -12.83 -10.73 -8.09
N LEU A 249 -13.18 -9.89 -7.11
CA LEU A 249 -13.80 -10.32 -5.85
C LEU A 249 -15.21 -10.88 -6.05
N ALA A 250 -15.96 -10.34 -7.01
CA ALA A 250 -17.26 -10.86 -7.41
C ALA A 250 -17.20 -12.20 -8.21
N GLY A 251 -15.98 -12.68 -8.52
CA GLY A 251 -15.79 -13.94 -9.23
C GLY A 251 -16.02 -13.87 -10.74
N GLU A 252 -16.06 -12.66 -11.34
CA GLU A 252 -16.30 -12.50 -12.79
C GLU A 252 -15.30 -13.30 -13.63
N TRP A 253 -14.07 -13.48 -13.14
CA TRP A 253 -13.01 -14.23 -13.82
C TRP A 253 -12.65 -15.54 -13.10
N GLY A 254 -13.64 -16.11 -12.41
CA GLY A 254 -13.51 -17.34 -11.63
C GLY A 254 -12.86 -17.12 -10.26
N ALA A 255 -12.61 -18.22 -9.56
CA ALA A 255 -12.09 -18.20 -8.20
C ALA A 255 -10.74 -17.46 -8.08
N LEU A 256 -10.59 -16.72 -7.00
CA LEU A 256 -9.32 -16.09 -6.62
C LEU A 256 -8.30 -17.17 -6.26
N ARG A 257 -7.08 -17.08 -6.80
CA ARG A 257 -5.99 -18.04 -6.59
C ARG A 257 -4.82 -17.45 -5.81
N ALA A 258 -4.52 -16.19 -6.05
CA ALA A 258 -3.42 -15.51 -5.39
C ALA A 258 -3.62 -13.98 -5.45
N VAL A 259 -3.06 -13.29 -4.47
CA VAL A 259 -3.01 -11.82 -4.40
C VAL A 259 -1.59 -11.40 -4.12
N ALA A 260 -1.06 -10.48 -4.92
CA ALA A 260 0.20 -9.79 -4.67
C ALA A 260 -0.07 -8.36 -4.18
N GLY A 261 0.74 -7.90 -3.24
CA GLY A 261 0.62 -6.54 -2.73
C GLY A 261 1.58 -6.24 -1.58
N SER A 262 1.60 -4.97 -1.19
CA SER A 262 2.37 -4.52 -0.03
C SER A 262 1.61 -4.84 1.25
N VAL A 263 2.21 -5.61 2.15
CA VAL A 263 1.59 -6.08 3.39
C VAL A 263 2.23 -5.41 4.59
N ARG A 264 1.41 -5.06 5.57
CA ARG A 264 1.83 -4.61 6.90
C ARG A 264 0.94 -5.28 7.97
N LEU A 265 1.45 -5.37 9.18
CA LEU A 265 0.60 -5.68 10.34
C LEU A 265 0.02 -4.38 10.88
N GLN A 266 -1.29 -4.36 11.04
CA GLN A 266 -2.03 -3.30 11.72
C GLN A 266 -2.85 -3.94 12.82
N ASP A 267 -2.59 -3.55 14.07
CA ASP A 267 -3.23 -4.14 15.26
C ASP A 267 -3.13 -5.68 15.35
N GLY A 268 -2.05 -6.22 14.78
CA GLY A 268 -1.78 -7.67 14.75
C GLY A 268 -2.36 -8.40 13.54
N GLU A 269 -3.21 -7.76 12.75
CA GLU A 269 -3.83 -8.31 11.55
C GLU A 269 -3.07 -7.91 10.26
N PRO A 270 -3.01 -8.80 9.27
CA PRO A 270 -2.35 -8.50 8.00
C PRO A 270 -3.24 -7.67 7.10
N VAL A 271 -2.78 -6.45 6.78
CA VAL A 271 -3.43 -5.57 5.81
C VAL A 271 -2.56 -5.46 4.57
N MET A 272 -3.12 -5.83 3.43
CA MET A 272 -2.46 -5.79 2.12
C MET A 272 -3.07 -4.71 1.24
N GLN A 273 -2.22 -3.86 0.67
CA GLN A 273 -2.58 -3.05 -0.47
C GLN A 273 -2.30 -3.86 -1.74
N PRO A 274 -3.34 -4.38 -2.41
CA PRO A 274 -3.14 -5.28 -3.55
C PRO A 274 -2.64 -4.51 -4.78
N THR A 275 -1.75 -5.13 -5.54
CA THR A 275 -1.20 -4.61 -6.80
C THR A 275 -1.62 -5.47 -7.99
N ALA A 276 -1.74 -6.77 -7.79
CA ALA A 276 -2.21 -7.72 -8.80
C ALA A 276 -2.87 -8.94 -8.15
N LEU A 277 -3.68 -9.64 -8.93
CA LEU A 277 -4.36 -10.87 -8.55
C LEU A 277 -4.21 -11.91 -9.65
N LEU A 278 -4.21 -13.18 -9.26
CA LEU A 278 -4.48 -14.31 -10.15
C LEU A 278 -5.85 -14.88 -9.84
N THR A 279 -6.67 -15.01 -10.87
CA THR A 279 -7.95 -15.73 -10.82
C THR A 279 -7.83 -17.03 -11.62
N ALA A 280 -8.85 -17.85 -11.59
CA ALA A 280 -8.86 -19.09 -12.35
C ALA A 280 -8.71 -18.87 -13.88
N GLN A 281 -9.16 -17.72 -14.39
CA GLN A 281 -9.21 -17.46 -15.83
C GLN A 281 -8.12 -16.47 -16.30
N ARG A 282 -7.70 -15.51 -15.48
CA ARG A 282 -6.72 -14.48 -15.89
C ARG A 282 -5.90 -13.92 -14.74
N ALA A 283 -4.79 -13.30 -15.10
CA ALA A 283 -4.07 -12.38 -14.22
C ALA A 283 -4.67 -10.96 -14.37
N VAL A 284 -4.76 -10.24 -13.27
CA VAL A 284 -5.28 -8.86 -13.19
C VAL A 284 -4.24 -7.99 -12.52
N VAL A 285 -3.67 -7.05 -13.24
CA VAL A 285 -2.79 -6.03 -12.68
C VAL A 285 -3.62 -4.77 -12.48
N LEU A 286 -3.99 -4.50 -11.24
CA LEU A 286 -5.06 -3.56 -10.89
C LEU A 286 -4.88 -2.17 -11.52
N GLN A 287 -3.69 -1.58 -11.37
CA GLN A 287 -3.45 -0.23 -11.89
C GLN A 287 -3.15 -0.18 -13.40
N ALA A 288 -3.03 -1.34 -14.06
CA ALA A 288 -2.91 -1.42 -15.52
C ALA A 288 -4.26 -1.68 -16.22
N GLU A 289 -5.33 -1.91 -15.48
CA GLU A 289 -6.67 -2.12 -16.04
C GLU A 289 -7.29 -0.79 -16.48
N ALA A 290 -7.96 -0.84 -17.62
CA ALA A 290 -8.72 0.31 -18.11
C ALA A 290 -10.03 0.47 -17.32
N PRO A 291 -10.55 1.69 -17.17
CA PRO A 291 -11.89 1.89 -16.63
C PRO A 291 -12.92 1.11 -17.45
N ALA A 292 -13.79 0.37 -16.78
CA ALA A 292 -14.86 -0.33 -17.45
C ALA A 292 -15.93 0.65 -17.93
N PRO A 293 -16.54 0.40 -19.11
CA PRO A 293 -17.66 1.24 -19.60
C PRO A 293 -18.86 1.27 -18.64
N GLN A 294 -19.05 0.20 -17.92
CA GLN A 294 -20.07 0.05 -16.87
C GLN A 294 -19.39 -0.48 -15.61
N PRO A 295 -18.99 0.39 -14.68
CA PRO A 295 -18.40 -0.04 -13.42
C PRO A 295 -19.40 -0.81 -12.59
N LEU A 296 -18.91 -1.79 -11.80
CA LEU A 296 -19.78 -2.49 -10.86
C LEU A 296 -20.29 -1.52 -9.79
N PRO A 297 -21.58 -1.63 -9.40
CA PRO A 297 -22.07 -0.90 -8.25
C PRO A 297 -21.32 -1.37 -7.01
N LEU A 298 -20.54 -0.50 -6.42
CA LEU A 298 -19.82 -0.78 -5.18
C LEU A 298 -20.84 -0.69 -4.03
N GLN A 299 -21.07 -1.81 -3.35
CA GLN A 299 -21.93 -1.82 -2.17
C GLN A 299 -21.12 -1.26 -1.00
N GLY A 300 -21.57 -0.12 -0.47
CA GLY A 300 -21.15 0.33 0.85
C GLY A 300 -21.95 -0.48 1.87
N GLU A 301 -21.30 -1.18 2.77
CA GLU A 301 -21.96 -1.52 4.02
C GLU A 301 -22.12 -0.20 4.78
N HIS A 302 -23.33 0.34 4.74
CA HIS A 302 -23.77 1.30 5.71
C HIS A 302 -24.20 0.53 6.96
N GLU A 303 -23.28 -0.07 7.67
CA GLU A 303 -23.37 0.00 9.11
C GLU A 303 -23.03 1.45 9.42
N GLU A 304 -24.05 2.26 9.71
CA GLU A 304 -23.78 3.55 10.35
C GLU A 304 -22.95 3.24 11.60
N PRO A 305 -21.66 3.64 11.63
CA PRO A 305 -20.89 3.43 12.85
C PRO A 305 -21.69 4.09 13.98
N PRO A 306 -21.78 3.50 15.17
CA PRO A 306 -22.47 4.11 16.29
C PRO A 306 -22.07 5.58 16.32
N ALA A 307 -23.01 6.50 16.50
CA ALA A 307 -22.76 7.94 16.37
C ALA A 307 -21.56 8.40 17.21
N LEU A 308 -21.27 7.70 18.30
CA LEU A 308 -20.10 7.92 19.16
C LEU A 308 -18.78 7.53 18.47
N ASN A 309 -18.74 6.43 17.73
CA ASN A 309 -17.53 5.98 17.01
C ASN A 309 -17.20 6.95 15.87
N ALA A 310 -18.20 7.43 15.14
CA ALA A 310 -18.01 8.44 14.11
C ALA A 310 -17.43 9.74 14.71
N LEU A 311 -17.98 10.24 15.81
CA LEU A 311 -17.47 11.40 16.50
C LEU A 311 -16.04 11.23 17.03
N ALA A 312 -15.71 10.03 17.52
CA ALA A 312 -14.36 9.70 17.96
C ALA A 312 -13.38 9.73 16.79
N THR A 313 -13.74 9.09 15.68
CA THR A 313 -12.93 9.05 14.44
C THR A 313 -12.72 10.45 13.89
N ASP A 314 -13.76 11.26 13.73
CA ASP A 314 -13.67 12.64 13.25
C ASP A 314 -12.75 13.50 14.13
N THR A 315 -12.79 13.27 15.45
CA THR A 315 -11.92 13.99 16.39
C THR A 315 -10.47 13.56 16.22
N LEU A 316 -10.19 12.27 16.06
CA LEU A 316 -8.85 11.74 15.82
C LEU A 316 -8.29 12.24 14.49
N ASP A 317 -9.09 12.27 13.45
CA ASP A 317 -8.71 12.80 12.13
C ASP A 317 -8.38 14.29 12.17
N LEU A 318 -9.16 15.07 12.92
CA LEU A 318 -8.86 16.47 13.15
C LEU A 318 -7.50 16.66 13.84
N LEU A 319 -7.21 15.86 14.87
CA LEU A 319 -5.92 15.89 15.57
C LEU A 319 -4.77 15.43 14.67
N ALA A 320 -4.97 14.37 13.89
CA ALA A 320 -4.00 13.87 12.92
C ALA A 320 -3.69 14.91 11.83
N LEU A 321 -4.72 15.60 11.33
CA LEU A 321 -4.56 16.69 10.38
C LEU A 321 -3.70 17.83 10.97
N TRP A 322 -3.95 18.22 12.21
CA TRP A 322 -3.16 19.27 12.87
C TRP A 322 -1.69 18.86 13.04
N LEU A 323 -1.44 17.62 13.41
CA LEU A 323 -0.07 17.09 13.51
C LEU A 323 0.65 17.05 12.15
N ARG A 324 -0.06 16.66 11.09
CA ARG A 324 0.50 16.61 9.73
C ARG A 324 0.80 17.98 9.15
N GLN A 325 -0.08 18.95 9.36
CA GLN A 325 0.12 20.34 8.92
C GLN A 325 1.14 21.10 9.77
N GLY A 326 1.44 20.58 10.95
CA GLY A 326 2.24 21.25 11.97
C GLY A 326 1.40 22.21 12.82
N LEU A 327 1.54 22.09 14.12
CA LEU A 327 0.76 22.83 15.11
C LEU A 327 0.93 24.36 15.03
N ARG A 328 1.96 24.85 14.33
CA ARG A 328 2.24 26.28 14.13
C ARG A 328 1.56 26.90 12.92
N HIS A 329 1.13 26.08 11.99
CA HIS A 329 0.66 26.53 10.67
C HIS A 329 -0.85 26.31 10.48
N GLN A 330 -1.61 26.34 11.58
CA GLN A 330 -3.05 26.17 11.52
C GLN A 330 -3.73 27.41 10.92
N GLY A 331 -4.36 27.23 9.76
CA GLY A 331 -5.10 28.30 9.10
C GLY A 331 -6.38 28.72 9.87
N GLY A 332 -6.96 29.85 9.51
CA GLY A 332 -8.13 30.44 10.19
C GLY A 332 -9.35 29.52 10.31
N GLY A 333 -9.52 28.54 9.40
CA GLY A 333 -10.61 27.56 9.47
C GLY A 333 -10.40 26.42 10.50
N ALA A 334 -9.18 26.24 11.03
CA ALA A 334 -8.90 25.17 12.00
C ALA A 334 -9.64 25.38 13.33
N ALA A 335 -9.70 26.62 13.78
CA ALA A 335 -10.41 26.99 15.02
C ALA A 335 -11.93 26.75 14.90
N SER A 336 -12.52 27.10 13.77
CA SER A 336 -13.95 26.90 13.53
C SER A 336 -14.30 25.41 13.48
N ARG A 337 -13.48 24.61 12.80
CA ARG A 337 -13.66 23.14 12.75
C ARG A 337 -13.56 22.51 14.14
N ALA A 338 -12.57 22.92 14.93
CA ALA A 338 -12.41 22.41 16.29
C ALA A 338 -13.58 22.78 17.20
N GLU A 339 -14.11 23.99 17.09
CA GLU A 339 -15.27 24.39 17.88
C GLU A 339 -16.54 23.67 17.46
N THR A 340 -16.75 23.46 16.16
CA THR A 340 -17.85 22.64 15.64
C THR A 340 -17.76 21.22 16.18
N GLN A 341 -16.57 20.60 16.14
CA GLN A 341 -16.35 19.26 16.66
C GLN A 341 -16.54 19.20 18.19
N ALA A 342 -16.05 20.20 18.95
CA ALA A 342 -16.27 20.28 20.39
C ALA A 342 -17.75 20.38 20.73
N ALA A 343 -18.52 21.18 19.98
CA ALA A 343 -19.97 21.29 20.18
C ALA A 343 -20.71 19.97 19.86
N GLN A 344 -20.24 19.18 18.88
CA GLN A 344 -20.79 17.85 18.59
C GLN A 344 -20.49 16.85 19.70
N LEU A 345 -19.25 16.82 20.21
CA LEU A 345 -18.86 16.01 21.36
C LEU A 345 -19.70 16.35 22.61
N GLU A 346 -19.94 17.62 22.86
CA GLU A 346 -20.74 18.08 24.00
C GLU A 346 -22.21 17.65 23.90
N ARG A 347 -22.80 17.76 22.69
CA ARG A 347 -24.17 17.27 22.41
C ARG A 347 -24.30 15.76 22.55
N ALA A 348 -23.25 15.01 22.25
CA ALA A 348 -23.18 13.56 22.43
C ALA A 348 -22.89 13.12 23.87
N GLY A 349 -22.83 14.05 24.82
CA GLY A 349 -22.55 13.75 26.24
C GLY A 349 -21.07 13.63 26.59
N LEU A 350 -20.16 13.82 25.63
CA LEU A 350 -18.71 13.75 25.81
C LEU A 350 -18.11 15.09 26.24
N ALA A 351 -18.70 15.72 27.26
CA ALA A 351 -18.35 17.07 27.73
C ALA A 351 -16.88 17.21 28.18
N ARG A 352 -16.26 16.15 28.68
CA ARG A 352 -14.83 16.14 29.04
C ARG A 352 -13.94 16.24 27.81
N SER A 353 -14.24 15.47 26.77
CA SER A 353 -13.53 15.51 25.49
C SER A 353 -13.68 16.85 24.79
N ALA A 354 -14.87 17.43 24.80
CA ALA A 354 -15.12 18.76 24.28
C ALA A 354 -14.28 19.84 25.00
N ARG A 355 -14.20 19.79 26.33
CA ARG A 355 -13.33 20.70 27.11
C ARG A 355 -11.86 20.51 26.80
N LEU A 356 -11.38 19.27 26.65
CA LEU A 356 -9.99 18.98 26.27
C LEU A 356 -9.68 19.55 24.88
N LEU A 357 -10.56 19.37 23.91
CA LEU A 357 -10.39 19.89 22.54
C LEU A 357 -10.33 21.41 22.52
N ARG A 358 -11.23 22.10 23.28
CA ARG A 358 -11.17 23.56 23.44
C ARG A 358 -9.90 24.02 24.17
N GLY A 359 -9.43 23.25 25.16
CA GLY A 359 -8.15 23.50 25.85
C GLY A 359 -6.96 23.42 24.91
N VAL A 360 -6.91 22.39 24.05
CA VAL A 360 -5.89 22.26 23.00
C VAL A 360 -5.92 23.47 22.07
N LEU A 361 -7.11 23.90 21.63
CA LEU A 361 -7.28 25.08 20.77
C LEU A 361 -6.79 26.36 21.44
N GLY A 362 -7.09 26.53 22.72
CA GLY A 362 -6.63 27.70 23.53
C GLY A 362 -5.09 27.74 23.62
N GLN A 363 -4.46 26.58 23.83
CA GLN A 363 -3.00 26.49 23.93
C GLN A 363 -2.28 26.64 22.58
N LEU A 364 -2.90 26.19 21.49
CA LEU A 364 -2.41 26.47 20.13
C LEU A 364 -2.32 27.98 19.87
N ARG A 365 -3.34 28.72 20.28
CA ARG A 365 -3.39 30.20 20.18
C ARG A 365 -2.38 30.89 21.11
N ALA A 366 -2.19 30.37 22.32
CA ALA A 366 -1.27 30.92 23.30
C ALA A 366 0.21 30.51 23.10
N ALA A 367 0.54 29.70 22.12
CA ALA A 367 1.87 29.18 21.83
C ALA A 367 2.53 28.41 23.01
N GLN A 368 1.74 27.89 23.94
CA GLN A 368 2.21 27.11 25.10
C GLN A 368 2.43 25.64 24.73
N ARG A 369 3.67 25.25 24.49
CA ARG A 369 4.02 23.96 23.88
C ARG A 369 4.03 22.76 24.83
N GLY A 370 4.42 22.94 26.08
CA GLY A 370 4.64 21.83 27.01
C GLY A 370 3.34 21.11 27.40
N ALA A 371 2.31 21.86 27.71
CA ALA A 371 1.00 21.32 28.09
C ALA A 371 0.20 20.82 26.88
N LEU A 372 0.44 21.38 25.67
CA LEU A 372 -0.26 21.05 24.44
C LEU A 372 -0.09 19.58 24.05
N VAL A 373 1.15 19.06 24.07
CA VAL A 373 1.44 17.67 23.70
C VAL A 373 0.75 16.69 24.64
N GLY A 374 0.76 16.98 25.95
CA GLY A 374 0.08 16.16 26.95
C GLY A 374 -1.44 16.13 26.75
N GLN A 375 -2.05 17.26 26.44
CA GLN A 375 -3.50 17.33 26.20
C GLN A 375 -3.91 16.66 24.89
N LEU A 376 -3.10 16.79 23.82
CA LEU A 376 -3.31 16.07 22.56
C LEU A 376 -3.25 14.56 22.77
N ALA A 377 -2.23 14.09 23.49
CA ALA A 377 -2.06 12.65 23.79
C ALA A 377 -3.24 12.14 24.62
N LEU A 378 -3.65 12.88 25.66
CA LEU A 378 -4.77 12.50 26.51
C LEU A 378 -6.08 12.46 25.72
N LEU A 379 -6.36 13.46 24.88
CA LEU A 379 -7.55 13.48 24.05
C LEU A 379 -7.56 12.32 23.03
N SER A 380 -6.41 12.03 22.42
CA SER A 380 -6.29 10.90 21.47
C SER A 380 -6.58 9.56 22.16
N LEU A 381 -6.03 9.32 23.35
CA LEU A 381 -6.29 8.10 24.13
C LEU A 381 -7.77 7.96 24.52
N TRP A 382 -8.40 9.08 24.95
CA TRP A 382 -9.84 9.08 25.26
C TRP A 382 -10.69 8.75 24.04
N MET A 383 -10.39 9.34 22.88
CA MET A 383 -11.14 9.08 21.65
C MET A 383 -10.97 7.65 21.16
N GLN A 384 -9.78 7.07 21.28
CA GLN A 384 -9.56 5.65 21.00
C GLN A 384 -10.39 4.73 21.91
N GLY A 385 -10.51 5.07 23.18
CA GLY A 385 -11.34 4.29 24.12
C GLY A 385 -12.86 4.49 23.97
N VAL A 386 -13.31 5.54 23.30
CA VAL A 386 -14.73 5.76 22.96
C VAL A 386 -15.11 5.01 21.68
N GLY A 387 -14.14 4.81 20.78
CA GLY A 387 -14.34 4.13 19.50
C GLY A 387 -14.21 2.58 19.57
N GLN A 388 -13.90 2.04 20.75
CA GLN A 388 -13.91 0.59 21.02
C GLN A 388 -15.20 0.19 21.74
#